data_916209fff96a50e5065d4b7923baf6dd
#
_entry.id   916209fff96a50e5065d4b7923baf6dd
#
_cell.length_a   1.000
_cell.length_b   1.000
_cell.length_c   1.000
_cell.angle_alpha   90.00
_cell.angle_beta   90.00
_cell.angle_gamma   90.00
#
_symmetry.space_group_name_H-M   'P 1'
#
loop_
_entity.id
_entity.type
_entity.pdbx_description
1 polymer ?
#
loop_
_entity_poly.entity_id
_entity_poly.type
_entity_poly.pdbx_seq_one_letter_code
_entity_poly.pdbx_strand_id
1 'polypeptide(L)'
;VSVSVRAARPSDLRRVAPVEDAGAAMYAEHFGDRTVPALVAPGPSGAERDGVGFLLVAVDDRRVVGFAHVVPHDLHAHLDQLSVLPSYQRQGIGTTLVRAAMEEARWAGYDRMSLTTYRDVPWNGPFYAGLGFVEVEPSRLERFQRDLRDHERSLGLDEPGPRIVMQRRLER
;
A
#
# COMPACT_ATOMS: atom_id res chain seq x y z
N VAL A 1 -11.02 4.13 -20.97
CA VAL A 1 -9.67 3.89 -20.43
C VAL A 1 -9.61 2.42 -20.04
N SER A 2 -8.71 1.67 -20.65
CA SER A 2 -8.53 0.23 -20.39
C SER A 2 -7.27 0.02 -19.53
N VAL A 3 -7.45 0.03 -18.22
CA VAL A 3 -6.36 -0.24 -17.27
C VAL A 3 -6.28 -1.74 -17.02
N SER A 4 -5.09 -2.32 -17.16
CA SER A 4 -4.81 -3.71 -16.81
C SER A 4 -3.84 -3.79 -15.64
N VAL A 5 -4.00 -4.82 -14.81
CA VAL A 5 -3.09 -5.11 -13.69
C VAL A 5 -2.30 -6.38 -14.02
N ARG A 6 -1.00 -6.33 -13.81
CA ARG A 6 -0.07 -7.44 -14.06
C ARG A 6 1.17 -7.33 -13.17
N ALA A 7 1.97 -8.39 -13.13
CA ALA A 7 3.29 -8.33 -12.51
C ALA A 7 4.17 -7.27 -13.20
N ALA A 8 4.97 -6.57 -12.40
CA ALA A 8 5.91 -5.58 -12.91
C ALA A 8 6.97 -6.24 -13.82
N ARG A 9 7.34 -5.54 -14.86
CA ARG A 9 8.44 -5.90 -15.78
C ARG A 9 9.64 -4.98 -15.49
N PRO A 10 10.85 -5.36 -15.85
CA PRO A 10 12.03 -4.49 -15.66
C PRO A 10 11.84 -3.07 -16.19
N SER A 11 11.16 -2.92 -17.33
CA SER A 11 10.87 -1.61 -17.95
C SER A 11 9.92 -0.72 -17.14
N ASP A 12 9.13 -1.31 -16.23
CA ASP A 12 8.16 -0.57 -15.41
C ASP A 12 8.83 0.07 -14.18
N LEU A 13 9.93 -0.51 -13.69
CA LEU A 13 10.50 -0.19 -12.37
C LEU A 13 10.87 1.29 -12.21
N ARG A 14 11.33 1.94 -13.27
CA ARG A 14 11.65 3.37 -13.27
C ARG A 14 10.43 4.28 -13.05
N ARG A 15 9.22 3.73 -13.18
CA ARG A 15 7.96 4.48 -13.03
C ARG A 15 7.35 4.36 -11.65
N VAL A 16 7.81 3.43 -10.83
CA VAL A 16 7.22 3.13 -9.52
C VAL A 16 7.37 4.29 -8.55
N ALA A 17 8.60 4.76 -8.31
CA ALA A 17 8.83 5.88 -7.41
C ALA A 17 8.10 7.17 -7.84
N PRO A 18 8.08 7.57 -9.12
CA PRO A 18 7.28 8.73 -9.56
C PRO A 18 5.78 8.60 -9.28
N VAL A 19 5.21 7.40 -9.36
CA VAL A 19 3.79 7.17 -9.02
C VAL A 19 3.56 7.38 -7.52
N GLU A 20 4.43 6.85 -6.69
CA GLU A 20 4.36 7.02 -5.22
C GLU A 20 4.51 8.50 -4.83
N ASP A 21 5.49 9.19 -5.38
CA ASP A 21 5.75 10.60 -5.11
C ASP A 21 4.54 11.48 -5.49
N ALA A 22 3.90 11.19 -6.63
CA ALA A 22 2.69 11.88 -7.02
C ALA A 22 1.52 11.63 -6.04
N GLY A 23 1.43 10.42 -5.49
CA GLY A 23 0.43 10.08 -4.46
C GLY A 23 0.68 10.77 -3.12
N ALA A 24 1.94 11.00 -2.76
CA ALA A 24 2.31 11.68 -1.52
C ALA A 24 1.75 13.11 -1.45
N ALA A 25 1.59 13.77 -2.58
CA ALA A 25 1.01 15.12 -2.64
C ALA A 25 -0.43 15.15 -2.10
N MET A 26 -1.19 14.08 -2.22
CA MET A 26 -2.55 13.98 -1.68
C MET A 26 -2.56 14.07 -0.15
N TYR A 27 -1.57 13.49 0.52
CA TYR A 27 -1.43 13.58 1.98
C TYR A 27 -1.07 14.99 2.43
N ALA A 28 -0.16 15.65 1.71
CA ALA A 28 0.23 17.03 1.99
C ALA A 28 -0.98 17.97 1.86
N GLU A 29 -1.81 17.79 0.86
CA GLU A 29 -3.05 18.54 0.68
C GLU A 29 -4.05 18.26 1.82
N HIS A 30 -4.23 16.99 2.18
CA HIS A 30 -5.18 16.56 3.19
C HIS A 30 -4.79 17.04 4.60
N PHE A 31 -3.54 16.88 4.98
CA PHE A 31 -3.06 17.20 6.32
C PHE A 31 -2.60 18.65 6.49
N GLY A 32 -2.23 19.33 5.43
CA GLY A 32 -1.75 20.70 5.48
C GLY A 32 -0.55 20.86 6.42
N ASP A 33 -0.65 21.76 7.39
CA ASP A 33 0.41 22.04 8.37
C ASP A 33 0.75 20.87 9.29
N ARG A 34 -0.09 19.84 9.35
CA ARG A 34 0.17 18.62 10.11
C ARG A 34 1.03 17.61 9.36
N THR A 35 1.34 17.87 8.10
CA THR A 35 2.19 17.00 7.29
C THR A 35 3.57 16.88 7.90
N VAL A 36 4.07 15.65 8.06
CA VAL A 36 5.41 15.37 8.58
C VAL A 36 6.36 15.01 7.43
N PRO A 37 7.68 15.26 7.57
CA PRO A 37 8.64 15.01 6.48
C PRO A 37 8.62 13.58 5.93
N ALA A 38 8.50 12.59 6.79
CA ALA A 38 8.48 11.18 6.38
C ALA A 38 7.32 10.84 5.43
N LEU A 39 6.20 11.55 5.53
CA LEU A 39 5.01 11.31 4.72
C LEU A 39 5.18 11.73 3.25
N VAL A 40 6.04 12.69 3.01
CA VAL A 40 6.32 13.26 1.68
C VAL A 40 7.76 13.01 1.21
N ALA A 41 8.54 12.27 1.99
CA ALA A 41 9.89 11.88 1.59
C ALA A 41 9.84 10.94 0.37
N PRO A 42 10.87 10.97 -0.49
CA PRO A 42 10.96 10.02 -1.59
C PRO A 42 10.92 8.57 -1.08
N GLY A 43 10.07 7.76 -1.71
CA GLY A 43 10.00 6.33 -1.41
C GLY A 43 11.15 5.54 -2.05
N PRO A 44 11.24 4.23 -1.74
CA PRO A 44 12.18 3.33 -2.39
C PRO A 44 12.00 3.32 -3.91
N SER A 45 13.08 3.06 -4.64
CA SER A 45 13.01 2.85 -6.09
C SER A 45 12.21 1.59 -6.44
N GLY A 46 11.72 1.53 -7.67
CA GLY A 46 11.06 0.31 -8.17
C GLY A 46 11.98 -0.92 -8.13
N ALA A 47 13.28 -0.74 -8.39
CA ALA A 47 14.25 -1.83 -8.30
C ALA A 47 14.44 -2.35 -6.87
N GLU A 48 14.47 -1.47 -5.87
CA GLU A 48 14.52 -1.86 -4.47
C GLU A 48 13.26 -2.64 -4.06
N ARG A 49 12.09 -2.18 -4.49
CA ARG A 49 10.81 -2.87 -4.21
C ARG A 49 10.72 -4.22 -4.91
N ASP A 50 11.18 -4.31 -6.16
CA ASP A 50 11.17 -5.56 -6.93
C ASP A 50 12.09 -6.63 -6.33
N GLY A 51 13.12 -6.23 -5.59
CA GLY A 51 14.04 -7.12 -4.90
C GLY A 51 13.46 -7.85 -3.68
N VAL A 52 12.28 -7.45 -3.19
CA VAL A 52 11.64 -8.03 -2.01
C VAL A 52 10.15 -8.26 -2.26
N GLY A 53 9.68 -9.49 -2.04
CA GLY A 53 8.27 -9.82 -2.26
C GLY A 53 7.87 -9.77 -3.73
N PHE A 54 6.70 -9.23 -4.02
CA PHE A 54 6.23 -9.06 -5.39
C PHE A 54 5.63 -7.68 -5.64
N LEU A 55 5.69 -7.26 -6.89
CA LEU A 55 5.26 -5.94 -7.34
C LEU A 55 4.27 -6.10 -8.50
N LEU A 56 3.06 -5.56 -8.31
CA LEU A 56 2.04 -5.47 -9.35
C LEU A 56 1.93 -4.03 -9.84
N VAL A 57 1.70 -3.86 -11.13
CA VAL A 57 1.48 -2.55 -11.75
C VAL A 57 0.13 -2.48 -12.44
N ALA A 58 -0.50 -1.32 -12.36
CA ALA A 58 -1.65 -0.96 -13.17
C ALA A 58 -1.15 -0.15 -14.36
N VAL A 59 -1.52 -0.55 -15.56
CA VAL A 59 -1.01 0.02 -16.81
C VAL A 59 -2.16 0.47 -17.70
N ASP A 60 -2.09 1.72 -18.14
CA ASP A 60 -2.94 2.31 -19.17
C ASP A 60 -2.08 2.64 -20.38
N ASP A 61 -2.32 1.97 -21.51
CA ASP A 61 -1.58 2.13 -22.77
C ASP A 61 -0.06 2.33 -22.57
N ARG A 62 0.60 1.34 -21.97
CA ARG A 62 2.05 1.31 -21.62
C ARG A 62 2.49 2.26 -20.50
N ARG A 63 1.59 3.08 -19.96
CA ARG A 63 1.91 3.96 -18.85
C ARG A 63 1.57 3.28 -17.53
N VAL A 64 2.53 3.19 -16.63
CA VAL A 64 2.28 2.77 -15.25
C VAL A 64 1.53 3.89 -14.52
N VAL A 65 0.33 3.59 -14.04
CA VAL A 65 -0.56 4.54 -13.38
C VAL A 65 -0.83 4.22 -11.91
N GLY A 66 -0.39 3.05 -11.48
CA GLY A 66 -0.49 2.61 -10.09
C GLY A 66 0.35 1.37 -9.84
N PHE A 67 0.57 1.05 -8.57
CA PHE A 67 1.26 -0.18 -8.18
C PHE A 67 0.83 -0.65 -6.80
N ALA A 68 1.03 -1.94 -6.56
CA ALA A 68 0.92 -2.57 -5.25
C ALA A 68 2.21 -3.36 -4.97
N HIS A 69 2.82 -3.13 -3.82
CA HIS A 69 4.01 -3.84 -3.37
C HIS A 69 3.66 -4.68 -2.14
N VAL A 70 3.91 -5.97 -2.22
CA VAL A 70 3.62 -6.94 -1.15
C VAL A 70 4.92 -7.58 -0.68
N VAL A 71 5.14 -7.55 0.63
CA VAL A 71 6.33 -8.07 1.29
C VAL A 71 5.96 -9.21 2.23
N PRO A 72 6.66 -10.35 2.20
CA PRO A 72 6.36 -11.46 3.09
C PRO A 72 6.83 -11.18 4.53
N HIS A 73 6.00 -11.54 5.49
CA HIS A 73 6.32 -11.58 6.91
C HIS A 73 5.72 -12.85 7.52
N ASP A 74 6.53 -13.88 7.72
CA ASP A 74 6.08 -15.20 8.18
C ASP A 74 4.94 -15.75 7.30
N LEU A 75 3.75 -15.93 7.87
CA LEU A 75 2.55 -16.40 7.14
C LEU A 75 1.69 -15.25 6.57
N HIS A 76 2.13 -14.02 6.74
CA HIS A 76 1.41 -12.85 6.23
C HIS A 76 2.02 -12.34 4.93
N ALA A 77 1.18 -11.97 4.00
CA ALA A 77 1.51 -11.08 2.92
C ALA A 77 1.21 -9.65 3.38
N HIS A 78 2.22 -8.81 3.54
CA HIS A 78 2.05 -7.43 3.96
C HIS A 78 1.99 -6.51 2.76
N LEU A 79 0.86 -5.80 2.59
CA LEU A 79 0.74 -4.76 1.56
C LEU A 79 1.53 -3.53 2.03
N ASP A 80 2.78 -3.45 1.59
CA ASP A 80 3.73 -2.42 2.02
C ASP A 80 3.41 -1.06 1.42
N GLN A 81 2.99 -1.03 0.15
CA GLN A 81 2.62 0.21 -0.54
C GLN A 81 1.54 -0.05 -1.58
N LEU A 82 0.59 0.86 -1.65
CA LEU A 82 -0.41 0.98 -2.71
C LEU A 82 -0.44 2.44 -3.16
N SER A 83 -0.22 2.68 -4.42
CA SER A 83 -0.25 4.02 -5.00
C SER A 83 -0.95 4.02 -6.34
N VAL A 84 -1.76 5.05 -6.59
CA VAL A 84 -2.40 5.33 -7.88
C VAL A 84 -2.21 6.81 -8.18
N LEU A 85 -1.85 7.15 -9.42
CA LEU A 85 -1.70 8.54 -9.83
C LEU A 85 -2.96 9.35 -9.50
N PRO A 86 -2.83 10.59 -9.02
CA PRO A 86 -3.99 11.42 -8.68
C PRO A 86 -5.02 11.55 -9.80
N SER A 87 -4.56 11.67 -11.05
CA SER A 87 -5.42 11.75 -12.23
C SER A 87 -6.21 10.48 -12.55
N TYR A 88 -5.85 9.36 -11.92
CA TYR A 88 -6.50 8.04 -12.09
C TYR A 88 -7.27 7.60 -10.83
N GLN A 89 -7.38 8.46 -9.84
CA GLN A 89 -8.14 8.17 -8.62
C GLN A 89 -9.64 8.01 -8.91
N ARG A 90 -10.33 7.26 -8.03
CA ARG A 90 -11.78 7.02 -8.08
C ARG A 90 -12.29 6.31 -9.34
N GLN A 91 -11.41 5.54 -10.01
CA GLN A 91 -11.74 4.71 -11.17
C GLN A 91 -11.67 3.21 -10.87
N GLY A 92 -11.57 2.84 -9.59
CA GLY A 92 -11.49 1.45 -9.16
C GLY A 92 -10.11 0.78 -9.33
N ILE A 93 -9.09 1.51 -9.73
CA ILE A 93 -7.74 0.98 -9.98
C ILE A 93 -7.10 0.45 -8.68
N GLY A 94 -7.21 1.22 -7.58
CA GLY A 94 -6.74 0.78 -6.28
C GLY A 94 -7.40 -0.52 -5.82
N THR A 95 -8.71 -0.62 -5.99
CA THR A 95 -9.47 -1.85 -5.70
C THR A 95 -8.99 -3.03 -6.53
N THR A 96 -8.77 -2.84 -7.83
CA THR A 96 -8.26 -3.88 -8.72
C THR A 96 -6.86 -4.33 -8.32
N LEU A 97 -5.98 -3.40 -7.98
CA LEU A 97 -4.62 -3.70 -7.50
C LEU A 97 -4.64 -4.51 -6.20
N VAL A 98 -5.45 -4.11 -5.21
CA VAL A 98 -5.53 -4.84 -3.94
C VAL A 98 -6.11 -6.25 -4.14
N ARG A 99 -7.15 -6.38 -4.95
CA ARG A 99 -7.72 -7.71 -5.27
C ARG A 99 -6.71 -8.61 -5.98
N ALA A 100 -5.98 -8.09 -6.94
CA ALA A 100 -4.93 -8.84 -7.62
C ALA A 100 -3.79 -9.22 -6.66
N ALA A 101 -3.40 -8.33 -5.74
CA ALA A 101 -2.40 -8.60 -4.72
C ALA A 101 -2.85 -9.71 -3.75
N MET A 102 -4.12 -9.67 -3.32
CA MET A 102 -4.69 -10.73 -2.47
C MET A 102 -4.74 -12.08 -3.19
N GLU A 103 -5.10 -12.09 -4.47
CA GLU A 103 -5.14 -13.29 -5.28
C GLU A 103 -3.75 -13.91 -5.43
N GLU A 104 -2.75 -13.10 -5.78
CA GLU A 104 -1.36 -13.54 -5.88
C GLU A 104 -0.83 -14.10 -4.54
N ALA A 105 -1.09 -13.39 -3.44
CA ALA A 105 -0.72 -13.84 -2.10
C ALA A 105 -1.38 -15.16 -1.72
N ARG A 106 -2.65 -15.33 -2.05
CA ARG A 106 -3.39 -16.57 -1.83
C ARG A 106 -2.76 -17.74 -2.58
N TRP A 107 -2.44 -17.56 -3.85
CA TRP A 107 -1.78 -18.59 -4.67
C TRP A 107 -0.37 -18.90 -4.17
N ALA A 108 0.33 -17.92 -3.60
CA ALA A 108 1.63 -18.12 -2.97
C ALA A 108 1.56 -18.85 -1.60
N GLY A 109 0.35 -19.09 -1.09
CA GLY A 109 0.12 -19.87 0.14
C GLY A 109 0.03 -19.03 1.42
N TYR A 110 -0.08 -17.73 1.33
CA TYR A 110 -0.28 -16.88 2.51
C TYR A 110 -1.71 -16.96 3.03
N ASP A 111 -1.87 -16.96 4.35
CA ASP A 111 -3.17 -17.05 5.01
C ASP A 111 -3.86 -15.71 5.19
N ARG A 112 -3.08 -14.63 5.23
CA ARG A 112 -3.57 -13.28 5.54
C ARG A 112 -2.81 -12.23 4.76
N MET A 113 -3.52 -11.13 4.48
CA MET A 113 -2.90 -9.89 4.05
C MET A 113 -3.08 -8.85 5.16
N SER A 114 -2.01 -8.15 5.51
CA SER A 114 -2.01 -7.06 6.47
C SER A 114 -1.47 -5.78 5.85
N LEU A 115 -1.74 -4.67 6.48
CA LEU A 115 -1.25 -3.35 6.09
C LEU A 115 -1.26 -2.40 7.28
N THR A 116 -0.55 -1.28 7.16
CA THR A 116 -0.67 -0.14 8.06
C THR A 116 -1.22 1.05 7.29
N THR A 117 -2.07 1.84 7.92
CA THR A 117 -2.77 2.93 7.23
C THR A 117 -3.28 3.98 8.21
N TYR A 118 -3.69 5.13 7.71
CA TYR A 118 -4.41 6.12 8.53
C TYR A 118 -5.86 5.69 8.70
N ARG A 119 -6.33 5.63 9.96
CA ARG A 119 -7.71 5.21 10.27
C ARG A 119 -8.76 6.06 9.55
N ASP A 120 -8.58 7.36 9.54
CA ASP A 120 -9.64 8.33 9.21
C ASP A 120 -9.44 9.03 7.86
N VAL A 121 -8.33 8.76 7.17
CA VAL A 121 -8.14 9.27 5.81
C VAL A 121 -9.02 8.48 4.83
N PRO A 122 -9.91 9.13 4.05
CA PRO A 122 -10.93 8.45 3.25
C PRO A 122 -10.41 7.37 2.30
N TRP A 123 -9.24 7.57 1.69
CA TRP A 123 -8.63 6.59 0.79
C TRP A 123 -7.66 5.61 1.50
N ASN A 124 -7.70 5.57 2.81
CA ASN A 124 -6.95 4.64 3.66
C ASN A 124 -7.90 3.71 4.42
N GLY A 125 -8.05 3.86 5.73
CA GLY A 125 -8.88 2.99 6.57
C GLY A 125 -10.25 2.67 5.99
N PRO A 126 -11.07 3.67 5.64
CA PRO A 126 -12.38 3.44 5.05
C PRO A 126 -12.33 2.67 3.71
N PHE A 127 -11.34 2.94 2.87
CA PHE A 127 -11.13 2.22 1.61
C PHE A 127 -10.85 0.73 1.86
N TYR A 128 -9.91 0.41 2.76
CA TYR A 128 -9.57 -0.98 3.07
C TYR A 128 -10.69 -1.71 3.81
N ALA A 129 -11.43 -1.02 4.67
CA ALA A 129 -12.63 -1.59 5.31
C ALA A 129 -13.66 -2.02 4.26
N GLY A 130 -13.86 -1.24 3.22
CA GLY A 130 -14.71 -1.59 2.07
C GLY A 130 -14.26 -2.83 1.30
N LEU A 131 -12.98 -3.20 1.43
CA LEU A 131 -12.39 -4.41 0.84
C LEU A 131 -12.33 -5.59 1.83
N GLY A 132 -12.95 -5.48 2.99
CA GLY A 132 -13.04 -6.54 3.98
C GLY A 132 -11.86 -6.64 4.94
N PHE A 133 -10.97 -5.65 4.97
CA PHE A 133 -9.95 -5.53 6.00
C PHE A 133 -10.55 -5.03 7.30
N VAL A 134 -10.07 -5.55 8.42
CA VAL A 134 -10.50 -5.15 9.77
C VAL A 134 -9.30 -4.66 10.57
N GLU A 135 -9.53 -3.68 11.44
CA GLU A 135 -8.52 -3.18 12.37
C GLU A 135 -8.08 -4.28 13.34
N VAL A 136 -6.78 -4.38 13.54
CA VAL A 136 -6.20 -5.29 14.53
C VAL A 136 -5.96 -4.50 15.81
N GLU A 137 -6.54 -4.97 16.92
CA GLU A 137 -6.32 -4.36 18.23
C GLU A 137 -4.83 -4.40 18.60
N PRO A 138 -4.28 -3.35 19.25
CA PRO A 138 -2.87 -3.29 19.64
C PRO A 138 -2.39 -4.50 20.45
N SER A 139 -3.24 -5.07 21.29
CA SER A 139 -2.93 -6.25 22.09
C SER A 139 -2.79 -7.54 21.28
N ARG A 140 -3.27 -7.55 20.03
CA ARG A 140 -3.24 -8.70 19.13
C ARG A 140 -2.24 -8.57 18.00
N LEU A 141 -1.47 -7.51 17.96
CA LEU A 141 -0.44 -7.31 16.94
C LEU A 141 0.65 -8.40 17.06
N GLU A 142 1.04 -8.95 15.93
CA GLU A 142 2.20 -9.81 15.83
C GLU A 142 3.50 -9.00 15.95
N ARG A 143 4.61 -9.67 16.19
CA ARG A 143 5.90 -8.98 16.40
C ARG A 143 6.25 -8.05 15.24
N PHE A 144 6.18 -8.52 13.99
CA PHE A 144 6.52 -7.69 12.85
C PHE A 144 5.58 -6.47 12.72
N GLN A 145 4.32 -6.61 13.10
CA GLN A 145 3.34 -5.51 13.08
C GLN A 145 3.69 -4.46 14.14
N ARG A 146 4.07 -4.90 15.33
CA ARG A 146 4.55 -3.99 16.39
C ARG A 146 5.81 -3.25 15.95
N ASP A 147 6.77 -3.98 15.37
CA ASP A 147 8.03 -3.40 14.90
C ASP A 147 7.78 -2.35 13.80
N LEU A 148 6.89 -2.63 12.86
CA LEU A 148 6.46 -1.66 11.84
C LEU A 148 5.82 -0.42 12.47
N ARG A 149 4.91 -0.59 13.42
CA ARG A 149 4.25 0.52 14.09
C ARG A 149 5.23 1.36 14.92
N ASP A 150 6.18 0.73 15.58
CA ASP A 150 7.22 1.45 16.33
C ASP A 150 8.12 2.26 15.40
N HIS A 151 8.47 1.70 14.26
CA HIS A 151 9.22 2.41 13.23
C HIS A 151 8.44 3.62 12.68
N GLU A 152 7.18 3.44 12.35
CA GLU A 152 6.30 4.53 11.88
C GLU A 152 6.18 5.66 12.91
N ARG A 153 6.05 5.33 14.19
CA ARG A 153 6.05 6.34 15.27
C ARG A 153 7.37 7.08 15.35
N SER A 154 8.50 6.39 15.20
CA SER A 154 9.82 7.01 15.19
C SER A 154 9.99 8.03 14.08
N LEU A 155 9.27 7.86 12.97
CA LEU A 155 9.24 8.78 11.84
C LEU A 155 8.22 9.92 11.99
N GLY A 156 7.46 9.95 13.08
CA GLY A 156 6.43 10.96 13.32
C GLY A 156 5.13 10.73 12.53
N LEU A 157 4.93 9.56 11.93
CA LEU A 157 3.78 9.30 11.07
C LEU A 157 2.44 9.30 11.81
N ASP A 158 2.43 9.16 13.14
CA ASP A 158 1.21 9.24 13.96
C ASP A 158 0.79 10.68 14.30
N GLU A 159 1.67 11.67 14.09
CA GLU A 159 1.38 13.07 14.42
C GLU A 159 0.21 13.65 13.61
N PRO A 160 0.10 13.43 12.28
CA PRO A 160 -1.03 13.93 11.51
C PRO A 160 -2.37 13.31 11.89
N GLY A 161 -2.37 12.06 12.36
CA GLY A 161 -3.58 11.33 12.70
C GLY A 161 -3.30 9.89 13.11
N PRO A 162 -4.31 9.18 13.64
CA PRO A 162 -4.15 7.82 14.11
C PRO A 162 -3.84 6.85 12.96
N ARG A 163 -2.81 6.04 13.15
CA ARG A 163 -2.46 4.94 12.26
C ARG A 163 -2.81 3.61 12.90
N ILE A 164 -3.26 2.69 12.08
CA ILE A 164 -3.72 1.37 12.50
C ILE A 164 -3.11 0.28 11.64
N VAL A 165 -3.07 -0.94 12.19
CA VAL A 165 -2.87 -2.16 11.42
C VAL A 165 -4.23 -2.71 11.04
N MET A 166 -4.41 -3.06 9.78
CA MET A 166 -5.58 -3.78 9.29
C MET A 166 -5.16 -5.11 8.68
N GLN A 167 -6.05 -6.09 8.72
CA GLN A 167 -5.80 -7.39 8.09
C GLN A 167 -7.07 -8.00 7.53
N ARG A 168 -6.87 -8.89 6.57
CA ARG A 168 -7.92 -9.74 5.99
C ARG A 168 -7.40 -11.16 5.83
N ARG A 169 -8.24 -12.16 6.14
CA ARG A 169 -7.96 -13.55 5.77
C ARG A 169 -8.07 -13.73 4.26
N LEU A 170 -7.14 -14.51 3.72
CA LEU A 170 -7.18 -14.91 2.32
C LEU A 170 -7.88 -16.27 2.25
N GLU A 171 -9.08 -16.30 1.69
CA GLU A 171 -9.86 -17.52 1.54
C GLU A 171 -9.21 -18.43 0.49
N ARG A 172 -9.16 -19.72 0.80
CA ARG A 172 -8.67 -20.76 -0.13
C ARG A 172 -9.71 -21.13 -1.17
#